data_cb25f7dc5e3f577c4908b9abd6e98b2d
#
_entry.id   cb25f7dc5e3f577c4908b9abd6e98b2d
#
_cell.length_a   1.000
_cell.length_b   1.000
_cell.length_c   1.000
_cell.angle_alpha   90.00
_cell.angle_beta   90.00
_cell.angle_gamma   90.00
#
_symmetry.space_group_name_H-M   'P 1'
#
loop_
_entity.id
_entity.type
_entity.pdbx_description
1 polymer ?
#
loop_
_entity_poly.entity_id
_entity_poly.type
_entity_poly.pdbx_seq_one_letter_code
_entity_poly.pdbx_strand_id
1 'polypeptide(L)'
;MKMFNPLNIFSKLIKSGNDKELIRIQKIVNKVNEYEKDLENLPDDKFPKKTEELIKEIENGKKLDEVLPEAFAMVREASKRTNNERHFDVQIIGGVVIHENKIAEMKTGEGKTLTIALAAFLNALX
;
A
#
# COMPACT_ATOMS: atom_id res chain seq x y z
N MET A 1 -19.77 16.52 3.19
CA MET A 1 -18.40 16.25 3.54
C MET A 1 -17.67 15.44 2.49
N LYS A 2 -16.51 15.87 2.21
CA LYS A 2 -15.72 15.18 1.20
C LYS A 2 -14.94 14.04 1.79
N MET A 3 -15.09 12.90 1.23
CA MET A 3 -14.31 11.75 1.65
C MET A 3 -13.11 11.60 0.74
N PHE A 4 -12.03 11.12 1.30
CA PHE A 4 -10.89 10.78 0.47
C PHE A 4 -11.34 9.76 -0.55
N ASN A 5 -11.06 10.05 -1.81
CA ASN A 5 -11.52 9.18 -2.89
C ASN A 5 -10.31 8.77 -3.72
N PRO A 6 -9.91 7.49 -3.67
CA PRO A 6 -8.76 7.06 -4.48
C PRO A 6 -8.96 7.30 -5.96
N LEU A 7 -10.19 7.27 -6.41
CA LEU A 7 -10.45 7.55 -7.83
C LEU A 7 -10.12 8.98 -8.18
N ASN A 8 -10.31 9.90 -7.23
CA ASN A 8 -9.94 11.29 -7.48
C ASN A 8 -8.44 11.44 -7.65
N ILE A 9 -7.68 10.71 -6.85
CA ILE A 9 -6.23 10.75 -6.96
C ILE A 9 -5.82 10.20 -8.32
N PHE A 10 -6.42 9.10 -8.71
CA PHE A 10 -6.12 8.50 -9.99
C PHE A 10 -6.46 9.45 -11.13
N SER A 11 -7.61 10.13 -11.02
CA SER A 11 -8.02 11.09 -12.03
C SER A 11 -7.04 12.25 -12.12
N LYS A 12 -6.54 12.71 -10.99
CA LYS A 12 -5.57 13.79 -10.98
C LYS A 12 -4.29 13.40 -11.68
N LEU A 13 -3.85 12.17 -11.48
CA LEU A 13 -2.66 11.70 -12.15
C LEU A 13 -2.86 11.66 -13.65
N ILE A 14 -4.03 11.22 -14.08
CA ILE A 14 -4.33 11.17 -15.50
C ILE A 14 -4.39 12.58 -16.08
N LYS A 15 -5.06 13.49 -15.39
CA LYS A 15 -5.24 14.84 -15.88
C LYS A 15 -3.94 15.61 -15.92
N SER A 16 -3.01 15.27 -15.06
CA SER A 16 -1.73 15.97 -15.07
C SER A 16 -0.91 15.65 -16.31
N GLY A 17 -1.30 14.63 -17.04
CA GLY A 17 -0.57 14.23 -18.22
C GLY A 17 0.76 13.59 -17.91
N ASN A 18 0.94 13.15 -16.67
CA ASN A 18 2.20 12.59 -16.26
C ASN A 18 2.19 11.08 -16.49
N ASP A 19 2.40 10.70 -17.74
CA ASP A 19 2.35 9.29 -18.10
C ASP A 19 3.43 8.48 -17.42
N LYS A 20 4.59 9.06 -17.23
CA LYS A 20 5.68 8.35 -16.56
C LYS A 20 5.28 7.99 -15.15
N GLU A 21 4.61 8.89 -14.47
CA GLU A 21 4.18 8.65 -13.10
C GLU A 21 3.15 7.54 -13.05
N LEU A 22 2.22 7.55 -14.01
CA LEU A 22 1.22 6.49 -14.05
C LEU A 22 1.85 5.14 -14.29
N ILE A 23 2.80 5.08 -15.20
CA ILE A 23 3.49 3.82 -15.50
C ILE A 23 4.25 3.33 -14.28
N ARG A 24 4.93 4.24 -13.58
CA ARG A 24 5.68 3.89 -12.39
C ARG A 24 4.77 3.30 -11.32
N ILE A 25 3.65 3.96 -11.07
CA ILE A 25 2.72 3.49 -10.04
C ILE A 25 2.08 2.18 -10.46
N GLN A 26 1.77 2.04 -11.75
CA GLN A 26 1.19 0.78 -12.21
C GLN A 26 2.16 -0.38 -12.00
N LYS A 27 3.45 -0.16 -12.18
CA LYS A 27 4.43 -1.20 -11.93
C LYS A 27 4.45 -1.60 -10.46
N ILE A 28 4.28 -0.62 -9.58
CA ILE A 28 4.21 -0.91 -8.16
C ILE A 28 2.98 -1.77 -7.85
N VAL A 29 1.85 -1.39 -8.42
CA VAL A 29 0.62 -2.16 -8.20
C VAL A 29 0.79 -3.59 -8.70
N ASN A 30 1.44 -3.75 -9.86
CA ASN A 30 1.66 -5.09 -10.39
C ASN A 30 2.51 -5.92 -9.44
N LYS A 31 3.53 -5.31 -8.84
CA LYS A 31 4.34 -6.03 -7.87
C LYS A 31 3.57 -6.40 -6.63
N VAL A 32 2.70 -5.50 -6.18
CA VAL A 32 1.85 -5.82 -5.03
C VAL A 32 1.00 -7.04 -5.34
N ASN A 33 0.44 -7.08 -6.54
CA ASN A 33 -0.39 -8.22 -6.93
C ASN A 33 0.41 -9.51 -7.01
N GLU A 34 1.67 -9.41 -7.43
CA GLU A 34 2.52 -10.60 -7.49
C GLU A 34 2.82 -11.14 -6.08
N TYR A 35 3.15 -10.24 -5.17
CA TYR A 35 3.41 -10.66 -3.79
C TYR A 35 2.15 -11.22 -3.15
N GLU A 36 1.00 -10.70 -3.51
CA GLU A 36 -0.25 -11.20 -2.94
C GLU A 36 -0.42 -12.68 -3.21
N LYS A 37 -0.03 -13.11 -4.41
CA LYS A 37 -0.15 -14.54 -4.75
C LYS A 37 0.68 -15.39 -3.80
N ASP A 38 1.85 -14.93 -3.47
CA ASP A 38 2.70 -15.68 -2.53
C ASP A 38 2.12 -15.69 -1.14
N LEU A 39 1.50 -14.58 -0.75
CA LEU A 39 1.00 -14.45 0.62
C LEU A 39 -0.32 -15.17 0.84
N GLU A 40 -1.05 -15.46 -0.22
CA GLU A 40 -2.34 -16.12 -0.07
C GLU A 40 -2.22 -17.45 0.65
N ASN A 41 -1.10 -18.12 0.48
CA ASN A 41 -0.89 -19.42 1.10
C ASN A 41 -0.09 -19.36 2.38
N LEU A 42 0.27 -18.15 2.82
CA LEU A 42 1.07 -18.01 4.03
C LEU A 42 0.20 -18.18 5.26
N PRO A 43 0.60 -19.03 6.21
CA PRO A 43 -0.17 -19.16 7.45
C PRO A 43 -0.18 -17.87 8.26
N ASP A 44 -1.25 -17.68 9.01
CA ASP A 44 -1.37 -16.47 9.82
C ASP A 44 -0.19 -16.26 10.75
N ASP A 45 0.30 -17.32 11.33
CA ASP A 45 1.38 -17.20 12.32
C ASP A 45 2.72 -16.87 11.70
N LYS A 46 2.81 -16.87 10.38
CA LYS A 46 4.04 -16.49 9.69
C LYS A 46 4.11 -15.00 9.37
N PHE A 47 3.01 -14.29 9.51
CA PHE A 47 3.01 -12.86 9.19
C PHE A 47 3.93 -12.05 10.09
N PRO A 48 3.96 -12.29 11.42
CA PRO A 48 4.89 -11.54 12.25
C PRO A 48 6.34 -11.77 11.85
N LYS A 49 6.68 -13.00 11.46
CA LYS A 49 8.04 -13.30 11.03
C LYS A 49 8.37 -12.54 9.74
N LYS A 50 7.41 -12.50 8.84
CA LYS A 50 7.57 -11.78 7.59
C LYS A 50 7.83 -10.31 7.86
N THR A 51 7.08 -9.73 8.80
CA THR A 51 7.27 -8.35 9.20
C THR A 51 8.66 -8.12 9.75
N GLU A 52 9.14 -9.03 10.58
CA GLU A 52 10.48 -8.92 11.12
C GLU A 52 11.53 -8.96 10.01
N GLU A 53 11.32 -9.80 9.02
CA GLU A 53 12.25 -9.88 7.91
C GLU A 53 12.31 -8.55 7.16
N LEU A 54 11.18 -7.91 6.96
CA LEU A 54 11.15 -6.62 6.30
C LEU A 54 11.90 -5.56 7.12
N ILE A 55 11.69 -5.58 8.43
CA ILE A 55 12.36 -4.64 9.31
C ILE A 55 13.87 -4.84 9.22
N LYS A 56 14.31 -6.09 9.22
CA LYS A 56 15.74 -6.36 9.13
C LYS A 56 16.32 -5.89 7.80
N GLU A 57 15.57 -6.04 6.72
CA GLU A 57 16.05 -5.57 5.44
C GLU A 57 16.24 -4.06 5.46
N ILE A 58 15.33 -3.35 6.10
CA ILE A 58 15.45 -1.91 6.20
C ILE A 58 16.63 -1.53 7.08
N GLU A 59 16.83 -2.24 8.17
CA GLU A 59 17.96 -1.98 9.04
C GLU A 59 19.28 -2.20 8.31
N ASN A 60 19.28 -3.12 7.36
CA ASN A 60 20.48 -3.42 6.58
C ASN A 60 20.67 -2.48 5.40
N GLY A 61 19.84 -1.47 5.27
CA GLY A 61 20.05 -0.45 4.25
C GLY A 61 19.04 -0.43 3.14
N LYS A 62 18.09 -1.35 3.14
CA LYS A 62 17.07 -1.35 2.11
C LYS A 62 16.10 -0.21 2.36
N LYS A 63 15.72 0.47 1.28
CA LYS A 63 14.84 1.62 1.42
C LYS A 63 13.39 1.20 1.58
N LEU A 64 12.60 2.05 2.23
CA LEU A 64 11.18 1.78 2.38
C LEU A 64 10.50 1.57 1.04
N ASP A 65 10.88 2.35 0.03
CA ASP A 65 10.27 2.20 -1.28
C ASP A 65 10.50 0.82 -1.86
N GLU A 66 11.60 0.18 -1.50
CA GLU A 66 11.91 -1.14 -2.04
C GLU A 66 11.07 -2.23 -1.39
N VAL A 67 10.68 -2.04 -0.13
CA VAL A 67 9.85 -3.04 0.53
C VAL A 67 8.36 -2.72 0.41
N LEU A 68 8.03 -1.57 -0.17
CA LEU A 68 6.65 -1.13 -0.25
C LEU A 68 5.72 -2.16 -0.90
N PRO A 69 6.07 -2.74 -2.06
CA PRO A 69 5.12 -3.68 -2.67
C PRO A 69 4.81 -4.87 -1.78
N GLU A 70 5.82 -5.41 -1.13
CA GLU A 70 5.60 -6.57 -0.27
C GLU A 70 4.82 -6.15 0.98
N ALA A 71 5.15 -5.00 1.57
CA ALA A 71 4.45 -4.53 2.75
C ALA A 71 2.97 -4.27 2.44
N PHE A 72 2.70 -3.64 1.30
CA PHE A 72 1.33 -3.36 0.92
C PHE A 72 0.55 -4.65 0.68
N ALA A 73 1.21 -5.64 0.06
CA ALA A 73 0.55 -6.92 -0.15
C ALA A 73 0.22 -7.59 1.17
N MET A 74 1.09 -7.45 2.17
CA MET A 74 0.84 -8.04 3.47
C MET A 74 -0.37 -7.39 4.13
N VAL A 75 -0.48 -6.06 4.06
CA VAL A 75 -1.64 -5.38 4.65
C VAL A 75 -2.91 -5.80 3.93
N ARG A 76 -2.84 -5.89 2.60
CA ARG A 76 -3.99 -6.30 1.80
C ARG A 76 -4.47 -7.68 2.22
N GLU A 77 -3.54 -8.62 2.35
CA GLU A 77 -3.91 -9.98 2.70
C GLU A 77 -4.42 -10.05 4.14
N ALA A 78 -3.79 -9.35 5.06
CA ALA A 78 -4.24 -9.34 6.43
C ALA A 78 -5.64 -8.75 6.56
N SER A 79 -5.89 -7.69 5.83
CA SER A 79 -7.20 -7.04 5.87
C SER A 79 -8.27 -7.97 5.30
N LYS A 80 -7.92 -8.70 4.26
CA LYS A 80 -8.85 -9.66 3.68
C LYS A 80 -9.19 -10.76 4.68
N ARG A 81 -8.20 -11.23 5.42
CA ARG A 81 -8.41 -12.33 6.38
C ARG A 81 -9.16 -11.89 7.62
N THR A 82 -8.85 -10.70 8.12
CA THR A 82 -9.44 -10.28 9.40
C THR A 82 -10.76 -9.57 9.25
N ASN A 83 -10.88 -8.72 8.23
CA ASN A 83 -12.08 -7.90 8.05
C ASN A 83 -12.87 -8.27 6.81
N ASN A 84 -12.39 -9.25 6.08
CA ASN A 84 -13.01 -9.64 4.82
C ASN A 84 -13.06 -8.46 3.85
N GLU A 85 -12.06 -7.60 3.93
CA GLU A 85 -11.96 -6.42 3.08
C GLU A 85 -10.62 -6.43 2.35
N ARG A 86 -10.67 -6.66 1.06
CA ARG A 86 -9.47 -6.65 0.24
C ARG A 86 -9.32 -5.29 -0.42
N HIS A 87 -8.15 -4.70 -0.31
CA HIS A 87 -7.89 -3.41 -0.94
C HIS A 87 -8.03 -3.53 -2.45
N PHE A 88 -8.73 -2.59 -3.06
CA PHE A 88 -8.75 -2.50 -4.51
C PHE A 88 -7.46 -1.87 -5.01
N ASP A 89 -7.17 -2.08 -6.29
CA ASP A 89 -5.95 -1.51 -6.85
C ASP A 89 -5.91 0.01 -6.70
N VAL A 90 -7.05 0.68 -6.83
CA VAL A 90 -7.06 2.14 -6.67
C VAL A 90 -6.70 2.55 -5.25
N GLN A 91 -6.99 1.70 -4.27
CA GLN A 91 -6.59 1.99 -2.90
C GLN A 91 -5.10 1.79 -2.72
N ILE A 92 -4.53 0.80 -3.40
CA ILE A 92 -3.08 0.63 -3.40
C ILE A 92 -2.42 1.88 -3.98
N ILE A 93 -2.96 2.38 -5.09
CA ILE A 93 -2.43 3.60 -5.69
C ILE A 93 -2.51 4.75 -4.69
N GLY A 94 -3.64 4.87 -4.01
CA GLY A 94 -3.79 5.91 -2.99
C GLY A 94 -2.76 5.79 -1.89
N GLY A 95 -2.48 4.56 -1.47
CA GLY A 95 -1.47 4.34 -0.44
C GLY A 95 -0.08 4.78 -0.90
N VAL A 96 0.26 4.51 -2.14
CA VAL A 96 1.54 4.95 -2.69
C VAL A 96 1.62 6.46 -2.69
N VAL A 97 0.57 7.12 -3.13
CA VAL A 97 0.54 8.58 -3.19
C VAL A 97 0.69 9.18 -1.79
N ILE A 98 -0.03 8.62 -0.83
CA ILE A 98 0.05 9.10 0.54
C ILE A 98 1.47 8.94 1.07
N HIS A 99 2.06 7.80 0.84
CA HIS A 99 3.41 7.54 1.30
C HIS A 99 4.40 8.53 0.70
N GLU A 100 4.30 8.77 -0.60
CA GLU A 100 5.27 9.61 -1.28
C GLU A 100 5.09 11.07 -0.98
N ASN A 101 3.86 11.52 -0.83
CA ASN A 101 3.58 12.92 -0.60
C ASN A 101 3.43 13.27 0.86
N LYS A 102 3.34 12.25 1.72
CA LYS A 102 3.19 12.45 3.15
C LYS A 102 2.01 13.36 3.47
N ILE A 103 0.93 13.14 2.75
CA ILE A 103 -0.26 13.96 2.94
C ILE A 103 -0.86 13.64 4.31
N ALA A 104 -0.98 14.66 5.12
CA ALA A 104 -1.50 14.48 6.45
C ALA A 104 -2.90 15.02 6.62
N GLU A 105 -3.35 15.81 5.68
CA GLU A 105 -4.65 16.44 5.83
C GLU A 105 -5.78 15.61 5.35
N MET A 106 -5.79 14.37 5.64
CA MET A 106 -6.88 13.54 5.17
C MET A 106 -8.01 13.56 6.16
N LYS A 107 -9.17 13.79 5.65
CA LYS A 107 -10.35 13.73 6.51
C LYS A 107 -10.82 12.31 6.60
N THR A 108 -11.49 12.01 7.68
CA THR A 108 -11.95 10.65 7.91
C THR A 108 -12.96 10.22 6.86
N GLY A 109 -12.90 8.97 6.51
CA GLY A 109 -13.80 8.37 5.55
C GLY A 109 -13.49 6.90 5.48
N GLU A 110 -14.42 6.12 5.01
CA GLU A 110 -14.28 4.67 5.06
C GLU A 110 -13.17 4.15 4.17
N GLY A 111 -13.14 4.60 2.93
CA GLY A 111 -12.09 4.16 2.03
C GLY A 111 -10.73 4.65 2.45
N LYS A 112 -10.72 5.75 3.17
CA LYS A 112 -9.49 6.33 3.64
C LYS A 112 -8.81 5.46 4.68
N THR A 113 -9.58 4.83 5.54
CA THR A 113 -9.01 4.00 6.59
C THR A 113 -8.16 2.89 6.00
N LEU A 114 -8.66 2.22 4.98
CA LEU A 114 -7.90 1.15 4.34
C LEU A 114 -6.64 1.70 3.67
N THR A 115 -6.77 2.85 3.02
CA THR A 115 -5.64 3.43 2.31
C THR A 115 -4.56 3.91 3.28
N ILE A 116 -4.97 4.54 4.38
CA ILE A 116 -4.02 5.02 5.37
C ILE A 116 -3.29 3.86 6.02
N ALA A 117 -3.98 2.73 6.23
CA ALA A 117 -3.35 1.58 6.86
C ALA A 117 -2.14 1.10 6.06
N LEU A 118 -2.22 1.17 4.73
CA LEU A 118 -1.10 0.76 3.90
C LEU A 118 0.14 1.60 4.20
N ALA A 119 -0.02 2.92 4.15
CA ALA A 119 1.12 3.81 4.36
C ALA A 119 1.59 3.76 5.81
N ALA A 120 0.68 3.62 6.74
CA ALA A 120 1.06 3.57 8.15
C ALA A 120 1.88 2.33 8.45
N PHE A 121 1.48 1.18 7.91
CA PHE A 121 2.24 -0.05 8.14
C PHE A 121 3.64 0.08 7.56
N LEU A 122 3.74 0.59 6.33
CA LEU A 122 5.03 0.73 5.69
C LEU A 122 5.95 1.63 6.50
N ASN A 123 5.46 2.77 6.94
CA ASN A 123 6.30 3.70 7.67
C ASN A 123 6.62 3.23 9.08
N ALA A 124 5.79 2.37 9.65
CA ALA A 124 6.09 1.80 10.96
C ALA A 124 7.26 0.83 10.89
N LEU A 125 7.59 0.33 9.74
CA LEU A 125 8.74 -0.55 9.59
C LEU A 125 10.07 0.17 9.76
N UNK A 126 9.85 1.26 9.43
CA UNK A 126 10.99 1.95 9.48
C UNK A 126 11.31 2.39 10.51
#